data_7fd1d5d59510a2c1aac1cd206de4fb9b
#
_entry.id   7fd1d5d59510a2c1aac1cd206de4fb9b
#
_cell.length_a   1.000
_cell.length_b   1.000
_cell.length_c   1.000
_cell.angle_alpha   90.00
_cell.angle_beta   90.00
_cell.angle_gamma   90.00
#
_symmetry.space_group_name_H-M   'P 1'
#
loop_
_entity.id
_entity.type
_entity.pdbx_description
1 polymer ?
#
loop_
_entity_poly.entity_id
_entity_poly.type
_entity_poly.pdbx_seq_one_letter_code
_entity_poly.pdbx_strand_id
1 'polypeptide(L)'
;MLFPGDIYASLKGATKDGKMIGSAARVPPSVPTGRLTQDTVKLVFRTPDPQDATYLYWVLRTPQYRDYCAGHAMGSAVVALSRRDFLSYPVPPPSAERRQVVVLLDAIEEKIELNRKMSETLEAMARALFKSWFVDFDPVRAKMEGRDPGLPKEIADLFPSRMVESELGEIPEGWGVAAIGEHMANFDSRRVPVSGAERAKRPGPYPYHGAAGVMDHVDEYLFDGIHLLVGEDGSVVQNTGMAVTQYVWGKIWVNNHAHVLQGAGAVSTEQLYLYFHFEPVAPYVTGAVQPKLSQGRMNVMPFVYGGDAVCRAFGRTVKPWFERLRAAADEVRTLSELRDALLPKLISGELRLKDAEKIAERAA
;
A
#
# COMPACT_ATOMS: atom_id res chain seq x y z
N MET A 1 19.33 3.44 -22.15
CA MET A 1 17.89 3.12 -22.10
C MET A 1 17.70 1.77 -21.44
N LEU A 2 16.66 1.64 -20.66
CA LEU A 2 16.17 0.40 -20.06
C LEU A 2 14.88 -0.02 -20.77
N PHE A 3 14.68 -1.32 -20.92
CA PHE A 3 13.49 -1.95 -21.49
C PHE A 3 12.95 -3.03 -20.54
N PRO A 4 11.70 -3.49 -20.70
CA PRO A 4 11.17 -4.61 -19.92
C PRO A 4 12.12 -5.80 -19.83
N GLY A 5 12.31 -6.33 -18.63
CA GLY A 5 13.23 -7.43 -18.37
C GLY A 5 14.70 -7.05 -18.12
N ASP A 6 15.10 -5.82 -18.45
CA ASP A 6 16.47 -5.36 -18.17
C ASP A 6 16.75 -5.35 -16.68
N ILE A 7 17.94 -5.81 -16.30
CA ILE A 7 18.41 -5.78 -14.92
C ILE A 7 19.36 -4.60 -14.73
N TYR A 8 19.18 -3.85 -13.67
CA TYR A 8 20.06 -2.75 -13.30
C TYR A 8 20.36 -2.77 -11.81
N ALA A 9 21.50 -2.18 -11.42
CA ALA A 9 21.94 -2.13 -10.03
C ALA A 9 22.41 -0.73 -9.64
N SER A 10 22.22 -0.35 -8.37
CA SER A 10 22.74 0.89 -7.81
C SER A 10 24.17 0.69 -7.32
N LEU A 11 25.11 1.48 -7.80
CA LEU A 11 26.50 1.46 -7.37
C LEU A 11 26.85 2.58 -6.38
N LYS A 12 25.91 3.51 -6.12
CA LYS A 12 26.07 4.55 -5.10
C LYS A 12 24.83 4.64 -4.22
N GLY A 13 25.04 4.88 -2.94
CA GLY A 13 23.98 5.13 -1.97
C GLY A 13 23.74 6.61 -1.79
N ALA A 14 22.48 7.06 -1.92
CA ALA A 14 22.10 8.43 -1.61
C ALA A 14 22.08 8.71 -0.09
N THR A 15 22.11 7.66 0.73
CA THR A 15 22.06 7.72 2.19
C THR A 15 23.37 7.23 2.82
N LYS A 16 23.73 7.80 3.97
CA LYS A 16 24.96 7.43 4.71
C LYS A 16 24.97 6.00 5.21
N ASP A 17 23.80 5.37 5.35
CA ASP A 17 23.65 3.98 5.80
C ASP A 17 23.97 2.95 4.69
N GLY A 18 24.18 3.39 3.46
CA GLY A 18 24.57 2.56 2.33
C GLY A 18 23.56 1.47 1.94
N LYS A 19 22.34 1.49 2.48
CA LYS A 19 21.33 0.44 2.25
C LYS A 19 20.98 0.16 0.80
N MET A 20 21.16 1.14 -0.10
CA MET A 20 20.86 1.00 -1.53
C MET A 20 22.02 0.47 -2.37
N ILE A 21 23.24 0.36 -1.80
CA ILE A 21 24.41 -0.06 -2.55
C ILE A 21 24.27 -1.51 -2.98
N GLY A 22 24.51 -1.77 -4.27
CA GLY A 22 24.34 -3.08 -4.88
C GLY A 22 22.88 -3.51 -5.07
N SER A 23 21.89 -2.71 -4.65
CA SER A 23 20.48 -3.07 -4.91
C SER A 23 20.24 -3.30 -6.39
N ALA A 24 19.72 -4.47 -6.72
CA ALA A 24 19.36 -4.84 -8.09
C ALA A 24 17.85 -4.83 -8.28
N ALA A 25 17.42 -4.37 -9.45
CA ALA A 25 16.01 -4.39 -9.86
C ALA A 25 15.90 -4.85 -11.31
N ARG A 26 14.73 -5.40 -11.65
CA ARG A 26 14.35 -5.80 -13.02
C ARG A 26 13.22 -4.88 -13.48
N VAL A 27 13.33 -4.36 -14.68
CA VAL A 27 12.30 -3.46 -15.26
C VAL A 27 11.03 -4.27 -15.48
N PRO A 28 9.90 -3.87 -14.89
CA PRO A 28 8.65 -4.62 -15.05
C PRO A 28 8.07 -4.47 -16.47
N PRO A 29 7.24 -5.43 -16.93
CA PRO A 29 6.60 -5.37 -18.24
C PRO A 29 5.73 -4.13 -18.49
N SER A 30 5.20 -3.54 -17.43
CA SER A 30 4.35 -2.34 -17.48
C SER A 30 5.12 -1.04 -17.78
N VAL A 31 6.45 -1.04 -17.69
CA VAL A 31 7.31 0.12 -17.96
C VAL A 31 7.95 -0.02 -19.34
N PRO A 32 7.44 0.65 -20.40
CA PRO A 32 7.90 0.44 -21.76
C PRO A 32 9.36 0.86 -21.98
N THR A 33 9.79 1.96 -21.30
CA THR A 33 11.18 2.44 -21.35
C THR A 33 11.56 3.17 -20.09
N GLY A 34 12.87 3.15 -19.75
CA GLY A 34 13.44 3.88 -18.63
C GLY A 34 14.80 4.46 -18.94
N ARG A 35 15.28 5.35 -18.09
CA ARG A 35 16.65 5.90 -18.14
C ARG A 35 17.38 5.57 -16.84
N LEU A 36 18.63 5.18 -16.96
CA LEU A 36 19.55 5.09 -15.83
C LEU A 36 19.94 6.46 -15.33
N THR A 37 20.09 6.60 -14.03
CA THR A 37 20.80 7.73 -13.41
C THR A 37 22.32 7.48 -13.45
N GLN A 38 23.11 8.51 -13.10
CA GLN A 38 24.58 8.38 -13.02
C GLN A 38 25.05 7.36 -11.96
N ASP A 39 24.20 7.00 -11.02
CA ASP A 39 24.52 6.14 -9.86
C ASP A 39 24.08 4.68 -10.07
N THR A 40 23.49 4.41 -11.23
CA THR A 40 22.98 3.08 -11.58
C THR A 40 23.65 2.54 -12.85
N VAL A 41 23.73 1.21 -12.94
CA VAL A 41 24.31 0.51 -14.11
C VAL A 41 23.33 -0.53 -14.62
N LYS A 42 23.21 -0.67 -15.94
CA LYS A 42 22.51 -1.77 -16.60
C LYS A 42 23.48 -2.95 -16.72
N LEU A 43 22.99 -4.14 -16.42
CA LEU A 43 23.72 -5.37 -16.69
C LEU A 43 23.49 -5.79 -18.14
N VAL A 44 24.60 -5.99 -18.86
CA VAL A 44 24.59 -6.46 -20.25
C VAL A 44 25.38 -7.76 -20.31
N PHE A 45 24.73 -8.82 -20.77
CA PHE A 45 25.32 -10.16 -20.87
C PHE A 45 26.02 -10.30 -22.23
N ARG A 46 27.23 -10.89 -22.23
CA ARG A 46 27.97 -11.19 -23.48
C ARG A 46 27.23 -12.20 -24.33
N THR A 47 26.70 -13.25 -23.68
CA THR A 47 25.85 -14.27 -24.31
C THR A 47 24.48 -14.17 -23.62
N PRO A 48 23.48 -13.61 -24.27
CA PRO A 48 22.17 -13.47 -23.68
C PRO A 48 21.51 -14.83 -23.47
N ASP A 49 21.32 -15.23 -22.21
CA ASP A 49 20.46 -16.33 -21.81
C ASP A 49 19.45 -15.77 -20.79
N PRO A 50 18.16 -15.75 -21.10
CA PRO A 50 17.14 -15.22 -20.19
C PRO A 50 17.12 -15.93 -18.84
N GLN A 51 17.40 -17.24 -18.80
CA GLN A 51 17.42 -18.01 -17.55
C GLN A 51 18.61 -17.63 -16.68
N ASP A 52 19.79 -17.45 -17.28
CA ASP A 52 20.99 -17.03 -16.55
C ASP A 52 20.87 -15.57 -16.09
N ALA A 53 20.23 -14.71 -16.87
CA ALA A 53 19.92 -13.34 -16.47
C ALA A 53 19.00 -13.31 -15.24
N THR A 54 17.92 -14.09 -15.27
CA THR A 54 17.00 -14.20 -14.15
C THR A 54 17.66 -14.83 -12.92
N TYR A 55 18.50 -15.84 -13.11
CA TYR A 55 19.28 -16.42 -12.01
C TYR A 55 20.18 -15.38 -11.36
N LEU A 56 20.92 -14.61 -12.15
CA LEU A 56 21.75 -13.52 -11.62
C LEU A 56 20.92 -12.48 -10.86
N TYR A 57 19.75 -12.10 -11.37
CA TYR A 57 18.84 -11.19 -10.68
C TYR A 57 18.53 -11.67 -9.26
N TRP A 58 18.23 -12.96 -9.08
CA TRP A 58 17.94 -13.52 -7.75
C TRP A 58 19.20 -13.61 -6.88
N VAL A 59 20.35 -13.95 -7.44
CA VAL A 59 21.64 -13.93 -6.72
C VAL A 59 21.93 -12.54 -6.16
N LEU A 60 21.72 -11.47 -6.95
CA LEU A 60 21.93 -10.09 -6.55
C LEU A 60 20.92 -9.55 -5.53
N ARG A 61 19.92 -10.34 -5.15
CA ARG A 61 18.96 -10.02 -4.08
C ARG A 61 19.25 -10.76 -2.77
N THR A 62 20.22 -11.68 -2.76
CA THR A 62 20.56 -12.43 -1.54
C THR A 62 21.23 -11.55 -0.48
N PRO A 63 21.03 -11.85 0.82
CA PRO A 63 21.77 -11.19 1.90
C PRO A 63 23.30 -11.29 1.72
N GLN A 64 23.80 -12.43 1.30
CA GLN A 64 25.24 -12.67 1.08
C GLN A 64 25.84 -11.68 0.06
N TYR A 65 25.13 -11.42 -1.04
CA TYR A 65 25.55 -10.40 -1.99
C TYR A 65 25.46 -8.99 -1.40
N ARG A 66 24.42 -8.72 -0.63
CA ARG A 66 24.25 -7.41 0.03
C ARG A 66 25.36 -7.14 1.04
N ASP A 67 25.74 -8.13 1.83
CA ASP A 67 26.84 -8.06 2.78
C ASP A 67 28.19 -7.87 2.07
N TYR A 68 28.38 -8.57 0.93
CA TYR A 68 29.55 -8.34 0.09
C TYR A 68 29.63 -6.89 -0.40
N CYS A 69 28.53 -6.34 -0.92
CA CYS A 69 28.49 -4.96 -1.36
C CYS A 69 28.78 -3.95 -0.23
N ALA A 70 28.21 -4.18 0.94
CA ALA A 70 28.45 -3.35 2.11
C ALA A 70 29.92 -3.39 2.56
N GLY A 71 30.56 -4.57 2.53
CA GLY A 71 31.96 -4.76 2.91
C GLY A 71 32.97 -4.17 1.90
N HIS A 72 32.59 -3.97 0.63
CA HIS A 72 33.43 -3.40 -0.41
C HIS A 72 33.08 -1.93 -0.75
N ALA A 73 32.05 -1.40 -0.10
CA ALA A 73 31.63 -0.02 -0.32
C ALA A 73 32.60 0.95 0.38
N MET A 74 32.95 2.04 -0.32
CA MET A 74 33.88 3.06 0.18
C MET A 74 33.25 4.45 0.10
N GLY A 75 33.67 5.35 1.01
CA GLY A 75 33.25 6.74 1.07
C GLY A 75 32.60 7.14 2.39
N SER A 76 32.88 8.36 2.84
CA SER A 76 32.38 8.88 4.14
C SER A 76 31.11 9.72 4.02
N ALA A 77 30.91 10.39 2.87
CA ALA A 77 29.76 11.24 2.62
C ALA A 77 28.76 10.61 1.64
N VAL A 78 29.26 10.01 0.57
CA VAL A 78 28.50 9.19 -0.38
C VAL A 78 29.19 7.85 -0.47
N VAL A 79 28.52 6.82 -0.04
CA VAL A 79 29.05 5.45 -0.08
C VAL A 79 28.88 4.89 -1.49
N ALA A 80 29.95 4.36 -2.08
CA ALA A 80 29.96 3.85 -3.45
C ALA A 80 30.65 2.48 -3.56
N LEU A 81 30.15 1.63 -4.42
CA LEU A 81 30.76 0.36 -4.83
C LEU A 81 31.44 0.56 -6.19
N SER A 82 32.71 0.19 -6.31
CA SER A 82 33.40 0.29 -7.59
C SER A 82 32.83 -0.74 -8.57
N ARG A 83 32.87 -0.44 -9.88
CA ARG A 83 32.49 -1.43 -10.93
C ARG A 83 33.35 -2.68 -10.86
N ARG A 84 34.61 -2.55 -10.48
CA ARG A 84 35.53 -3.68 -10.33
C ARG A 84 35.04 -4.61 -9.21
N ASP A 85 34.74 -4.07 -8.05
CA ASP A 85 34.28 -4.85 -6.90
C ASP A 85 32.92 -5.46 -7.18
N PHE A 86 31.98 -4.70 -7.80
CA PHE A 86 30.70 -5.23 -8.25
C PHE A 86 30.86 -6.46 -9.17
N LEU A 87 31.76 -6.36 -10.16
CA LEU A 87 32.01 -7.47 -11.12
C LEU A 87 32.85 -8.61 -10.53
N SER A 88 33.48 -8.42 -9.37
CA SER A 88 34.30 -9.42 -8.70
C SER A 88 33.50 -10.31 -7.74
N TYR A 89 32.20 -10.04 -7.55
CA TYR A 89 31.36 -10.90 -6.72
C TYR A 89 31.33 -12.34 -7.29
N PRO A 90 31.66 -13.37 -6.47
CA PRO A 90 31.68 -14.74 -6.93
C PRO A 90 30.26 -15.29 -7.09
N VAL A 91 29.70 -15.15 -8.27
CA VAL A 91 28.37 -15.71 -8.60
C VAL A 91 28.45 -17.22 -8.63
N PRO A 92 27.65 -17.96 -7.83
CA PRO A 92 27.61 -19.41 -7.92
C PRO A 92 27.19 -19.84 -9.35
N PRO A 93 27.86 -20.82 -9.94
CA PRO A 93 27.56 -21.22 -11.33
C PRO A 93 26.13 -21.74 -11.46
N PRO A 94 25.40 -21.38 -12.54
CA PRO A 94 24.05 -21.90 -12.76
C PRO A 94 24.11 -23.41 -12.98
N SER A 95 23.17 -24.14 -12.36
CA SER A 95 22.94 -25.57 -12.55
C SER A 95 21.49 -25.81 -12.96
N ALA A 96 21.16 -27.01 -13.45
CA ALA A 96 19.77 -27.34 -13.76
C ALA A 96 18.83 -27.15 -12.53
N GLU A 97 19.30 -27.56 -11.36
CA GLU A 97 18.54 -27.39 -10.10
C GLU A 97 18.38 -25.90 -9.74
N ARG A 98 19.41 -25.08 -9.88
CA ARG A 98 19.35 -23.64 -9.65
C ARG A 98 18.43 -22.92 -10.63
N ARG A 99 18.34 -23.37 -11.87
CA ARG A 99 17.37 -22.84 -12.83
C ARG A 99 15.92 -23.15 -12.44
N GLN A 100 15.65 -24.32 -11.86
CA GLN A 100 14.34 -24.65 -11.32
C GLN A 100 13.97 -23.80 -10.10
N VAL A 101 14.94 -23.47 -9.24
CA VAL A 101 14.77 -22.53 -8.12
C VAL A 101 14.29 -21.16 -8.60
N VAL A 102 14.86 -20.69 -9.72
CA VAL A 102 14.44 -19.41 -10.34
C VAL A 102 12.98 -19.44 -10.75
N VAL A 103 12.48 -20.54 -11.29
CA VAL A 103 11.07 -20.68 -11.67
C VAL A 103 10.15 -20.54 -10.46
N LEU A 104 10.50 -21.15 -9.33
CA LEU A 104 9.72 -21.01 -8.08
C LEU A 104 9.73 -19.57 -7.56
N LEU A 105 10.90 -18.93 -7.52
CA LEU A 105 11.03 -17.55 -7.04
C LEU A 105 10.29 -16.54 -7.93
N ASP A 106 10.37 -16.73 -9.26
CA ASP A 106 9.63 -15.90 -10.21
C ASP A 106 8.11 -16.11 -10.05
N ALA A 107 7.63 -17.34 -9.85
CA ALA A 107 6.21 -17.60 -9.62
C ALA A 107 5.69 -16.91 -8.34
N ILE A 108 6.48 -16.92 -7.27
CA ILE A 108 6.15 -16.18 -6.04
C ILE A 108 6.09 -14.66 -6.31
N GLU A 109 7.08 -14.10 -7.02
CA GLU A 109 7.13 -12.67 -7.33
C GLU A 109 5.97 -12.26 -8.26
N GLU A 110 5.64 -13.08 -9.27
CA GLU A 110 4.50 -12.85 -10.16
C GLU A 110 3.16 -12.86 -9.39
N LYS A 111 3.01 -13.76 -8.42
CA LYS A 111 1.82 -13.80 -7.58
C LYS A 111 1.71 -12.57 -6.66
N ILE A 112 2.83 -12.11 -6.09
CA ILE A 112 2.91 -10.87 -5.32
C ILE A 112 2.47 -9.69 -6.18
N GLU A 113 3.00 -9.58 -7.39
CA GLU A 113 2.68 -8.49 -8.31
C GLU A 113 1.22 -8.53 -8.78
N LEU A 114 0.69 -9.73 -9.06
CA LEU A 114 -0.72 -9.93 -9.41
C LEU A 114 -1.66 -9.46 -8.27
N ASN A 115 -1.34 -9.83 -7.04
CA ASN A 115 -2.14 -9.42 -5.87
C ASN A 115 -2.08 -7.90 -5.64
N ARG A 116 -0.93 -7.26 -5.85
CA ARG A 116 -0.81 -5.79 -5.78
C ARG A 116 -1.70 -5.11 -6.82
N LYS A 117 -1.60 -5.53 -8.09
CA LYS A 117 -2.44 -4.99 -9.17
C LYS A 117 -3.92 -5.21 -8.93
N MET A 118 -4.29 -6.37 -8.39
CA MET A 118 -5.67 -6.64 -8.02
C MET A 118 -6.15 -5.68 -6.92
N SER A 119 -5.34 -5.44 -5.89
CA SER A 119 -5.67 -4.49 -4.83
C SER A 119 -5.84 -3.06 -5.36
N GLU A 120 -4.93 -2.60 -6.22
CA GLU A 120 -5.02 -1.30 -6.90
C GLU A 120 -6.31 -1.18 -7.73
N THR A 121 -6.67 -2.23 -8.48
CA THR A 121 -7.88 -2.26 -9.31
C THR A 121 -9.14 -2.22 -8.45
N LEU A 122 -9.22 -3.04 -7.40
CA LEU A 122 -10.37 -3.08 -6.51
C LEU A 122 -10.56 -1.74 -5.78
N GLU A 123 -9.49 -1.11 -5.36
CA GLU A 123 -9.54 0.23 -4.74
C GLU A 123 -9.98 1.29 -5.76
N ALA A 124 -9.46 1.26 -6.98
CA ALA A 124 -9.88 2.17 -8.05
C ALA A 124 -11.37 2.00 -8.39
N MET A 125 -11.88 0.77 -8.44
CA MET A 125 -13.30 0.49 -8.62
C MET A 125 -14.15 1.07 -7.48
N ALA A 126 -13.73 0.90 -6.24
CA ALA A 126 -14.45 1.43 -5.07
C ALA A 126 -14.47 2.97 -5.06
N ARG A 127 -13.34 3.60 -5.41
CA ARG A 127 -13.26 5.06 -5.57
C ARG A 127 -14.16 5.56 -6.70
N ALA A 128 -14.17 4.89 -7.84
CA ALA A 128 -15.04 5.25 -8.96
C ALA A 128 -16.53 5.14 -8.58
N LEU A 129 -16.90 4.08 -7.87
CA LEU A 129 -18.28 3.90 -7.39
C LEU A 129 -18.67 4.97 -6.37
N PHE A 130 -17.78 5.28 -5.41
CA PHE A 130 -18.03 6.35 -4.43
C PHE A 130 -18.21 7.69 -5.12
N LYS A 131 -17.31 8.01 -6.07
CA LYS A 131 -17.40 9.24 -6.85
C LYS A 131 -18.72 9.34 -7.60
N SER A 132 -19.10 8.28 -8.31
CA SER A 132 -20.36 8.21 -9.07
C SER A 132 -21.60 8.41 -8.18
N TRP A 133 -21.63 7.81 -6.98
CA TRP A 133 -22.83 7.86 -6.14
C TRP A 133 -22.92 9.13 -5.27
N PHE A 134 -21.78 9.60 -4.70
CA PHE A 134 -21.77 10.62 -3.65
C PHE A 134 -21.10 11.94 -4.04
N VAL A 135 -20.48 12.02 -5.23
CA VAL A 135 -19.83 13.23 -5.72
C VAL A 135 -20.46 13.71 -7.04
N ASP A 136 -20.52 12.84 -8.05
CA ASP A 136 -21.09 13.18 -9.37
C ASP A 136 -22.60 12.96 -9.41
N PHE A 137 -23.16 12.13 -8.53
CA PHE A 137 -24.58 11.76 -8.45
C PHE A 137 -25.10 11.12 -9.76
N ASP A 138 -24.26 10.34 -10.44
CA ASP A 138 -24.57 9.77 -11.75
C ASP A 138 -25.91 9.00 -11.80
N PRO A 139 -26.28 8.16 -10.78
CA PRO A 139 -27.57 7.46 -10.80
C PRO A 139 -28.78 8.41 -10.83
N VAL A 140 -28.69 9.55 -10.14
CA VAL A 140 -29.74 10.56 -10.09
C VAL A 140 -29.82 11.30 -11.42
N ARG A 141 -28.67 11.75 -11.94
CA ARG A 141 -28.58 12.44 -13.23
C ARG A 141 -29.07 11.55 -14.38
N ALA A 142 -28.72 10.27 -14.40
CA ALA A 142 -29.22 9.31 -15.37
C ALA A 142 -30.76 9.24 -15.36
N LYS A 143 -31.37 9.15 -14.16
CA LYS A 143 -32.84 9.15 -14.02
C LYS A 143 -33.48 10.44 -14.47
N MET A 144 -32.87 11.59 -14.15
CA MET A 144 -33.38 12.91 -14.65
C MET A 144 -33.41 12.99 -16.17
N GLU A 145 -32.45 12.38 -16.82
CA GLU A 145 -32.33 12.33 -18.28
C GLU A 145 -33.12 11.18 -18.92
N GLY A 146 -33.84 10.38 -18.14
CA GLY A 146 -34.59 9.21 -18.61
C GLY A 146 -33.69 8.05 -19.08
N ARG A 147 -32.42 8.03 -18.65
CA ARG A 147 -31.45 6.98 -18.94
C ARG A 147 -31.44 5.91 -17.83
N ASP A 148 -31.06 4.71 -18.20
CA ASP A 148 -30.77 3.65 -17.23
C ASP A 148 -29.53 4.04 -16.41
N PRO A 149 -29.59 4.07 -15.06
CA PRO A 149 -28.44 4.32 -14.21
C PRO A 149 -27.39 3.19 -14.21
N GLY A 150 -27.64 2.07 -14.88
CA GLY A 150 -26.72 0.94 -14.95
C GLY A 150 -26.56 0.17 -13.64
N LEU A 151 -27.53 0.28 -12.73
CA LEU A 151 -27.54 -0.36 -11.42
C LEU A 151 -28.64 -1.44 -11.35
N PRO A 152 -28.48 -2.49 -10.53
CA PRO A 152 -29.59 -3.39 -10.20
C PRO A 152 -30.81 -2.59 -9.73
N LYS A 153 -32.01 -2.98 -10.19
CA LYS A 153 -33.26 -2.24 -9.92
C LYS A 153 -33.43 -1.88 -8.45
N GLU A 154 -33.17 -2.81 -7.54
CA GLU A 154 -33.30 -2.63 -6.08
C GLU A 154 -32.37 -1.53 -5.53
N ILE A 155 -31.22 -1.32 -6.16
CA ILE A 155 -30.29 -0.24 -5.82
C ILE A 155 -30.70 1.04 -6.52
N ALA A 156 -31.05 0.97 -7.82
CA ALA A 156 -31.49 2.11 -8.58
C ALA A 156 -32.70 2.80 -7.93
N ASP A 157 -33.66 2.03 -7.41
CA ASP A 157 -34.87 2.56 -6.77
C ASP A 157 -34.58 3.38 -5.49
N LEU A 158 -33.39 3.25 -4.88
CA LEU A 158 -32.97 4.05 -3.73
C LEU A 158 -32.58 5.50 -4.07
N PHE A 159 -32.31 5.78 -5.34
CA PHE A 159 -31.90 7.11 -5.78
C PHE A 159 -33.10 7.91 -6.28
N PRO A 160 -33.23 9.19 -5.92
CA PRO A 160 -34.27 10.07 -6.46
C PRO A 160 -34.04 10.37 -7.94
N SER A 161 -34.99 11.05 -8.56
CA SER A 161 -34.90 11.51 -9.96
C SER A 161 -34.83 13.04 -10.09
N ARG A 162 -34.46 13.73 -9.00
CA ARG A 162 -34.34 15.20 -8.95
C ARG A 162 -33.13 15.61 -8.11
N MET A 163 -32.63 16.80 -8.42
CA MET A 163 -31.64 17.51 -7.61
C MET A 163 -32.31 18.69 -6.91
N VAL A 164 -31.78 19.12 -5.78
CA VAL A 164 -32.20 20.29 -5.00
C VAL A 164 -30.98 21.10 -4.57
N GLU A 165 -31.14 22.40 -4.43
CA GLU A 165 -30.06 23.27 -3.92
C GLU A 165 -29.75 22.99 -2.46
N SER A 166 -28.46 23.02 -2.10
CA SER A 166 -27.95 22.93 -0.74
C SER A 166 -26.80 23.91 -0.52
N GLU A 167 -26.25 23.95 0.69
CA GLU A 167 -25.05 24.75 1.02
C GLU A 167 -23.78 24.27 0.28
N LEU A 168 -23.77 23.05 -0.24
CA LEU A 168 -22.68 22.46 -1.03
C LEU A 168 -22.96 22.48 -2.55
N GLY A 169 -24.00 23.19 -3.00
CA GLY A 169 -24.52 23.15 -4.36
C GLY A 169 -25.64 22.13 -4.51
N GLU A 170 -25.91 21.69 -5.75
CA GLU A 170 -26.98 20.72 -6.04
C GLU A 170 -26.67 19.34 -5.46
N ILE A 171 -27.58 18.80 -4.64
CA ILE A 171 -27.56 17.43 -4.13
C ILE A 171 -28.87 16.70 -4.51
N PRO A 172 -28.92 15.36 -4.46
CA PRO A 172 -30.13 14.59 -4.70
C PRO A 172 -31.27 14.96 -3.75
N GLU A 173 -32.50 15.02 -4.27
CA GLU A 173 -33.71 15.30 -3.48
C GLU A 173 -33.86 14.30 -2.33
N GLY A 174 -34.11 14.79 -1.10
CA GLY A 174 -34.21 13.96 0.10
C GLY A 174 -32.89 13.56 0.74
N TRP A 175 -31.77 13.92 0.11
CA TRP A 175 -30.46 13.80 0.78
C TRP A 175 -30.18 15.04 1.63
N GLY A 176 -29.28 14.91 2.59
CA GLY A 176 -28.90 15.99 3.49
C GLY A 176 -27.41 16.22 3.54
N VAL A 177 -27.00 17.39 3.98
CA VAL A 177 -25.62 17.67 4.40
C VAL A 177 -25.55 17.51 5.91
N ALA A 178 -24.71 16.60 6.39
CA ALA A 178 -24.49 16.32 7.80
C ALA A 178 -23.01 16.58 8.15
N ALA A 179 -22.70 16.67 9.43
CA ALA A 179 -21.32 16.66 9.89
C ALA A 179 -20.80 15.21 9.87
N ILE A 180 -19.61 14.96 9.29
CA ILE A 180 -19.06 13.60 9.20
C ILE A 180 -18.91 12.95 10.58
N GLY A 181 -18.71 13.74 11.64
CA GLY A 181 -18.63 13.27 13.02
C GLY A 181 -19.86 12.51 13.51
N GLU A 182 -21.04 12.72 12.90
CA GLU A 182 -22.27 11.99 13.21
C GLU A 182 -22.28 10.58 12.63
N HIS A 183 -21.42 10.30 11.65
CA HIS A 183 -21.35 9.06 10.91
C HIS A 183 -20.05 8.26 11.14
N MET A 184 -19.26 8.67 12.14
CA MET A 184 -18.02 7.95 12.50
C MET A 184 -17.90 7.77 14.01
N ALA A 185 -17.30 6.66 14.42
CA ALA A 185 -16.85 6.40 15.78
C ALA A 185 -15.37 6.72 15.90
N ASN A 186 -15.00 7.50 16.92
CA ASN A 186 -13.63 7.89 17.20
C ASN A 186 -13.09 7.15 18.43
N PHE A 187 -11.91 6.58 18.33
CA PHE A 187 -11.24 5.79 19.36
C PHE A 187 -9.94 6.43 19.88
N ASP A 188 -9.73 7.70 19.66
CA ASP A 188 -8.50 8.42 20.00
C ASP A 188 -8.14 8.33 21.49
N SER A 189 -9.13 8.25 22.37
CA SER A 189 -8.91 8.08 23.82
C SER A 189 -8.22 6.76 24.21
N ARG A 190 -8.19 5.77 23.31
CA ARG A 190 -7.54 4.48 23.54
C ARG A 190 -6.08 4.45 23.07
N ARG A 191 -5.61 5.50 22.40
CA ARG A 191 -4.24 5.58 21.90
C ARG A 191 -3.25 5.73 23.06
N VAL A 192 -2.10 5.08 22.93
CA VAL A 192 -1.00 5.20 23.89
C VAL A 192 0.28 5.47 23.11
N PRO A 193 0.84 6.69 23.19
CA PRO A 193 2.13 6.99 22.57
C PRO A 193 3.25 6.28 23.32
N VAL A 194 4.15 5.64 22.58
CA VAL A 194 5.34 4.96 23.11
C VAL A 194 6.57 5.54 22.44
N SER A 195 7.56 5.96 23.21
CA SER A 195 8.81 6.52 22.72
C SER A 195 9.63 5.49 21.91
N GLY A 196 10.48 5.95 21.00
CA GLY A 196 11.34 5.06 20.21
C GLY A 196 12.26 4.19 21.10
N ALA A 197 12.75 4.74 22.21
CA ALA A 197 13.59 4.01 23.16
C ALA A 197 12.82 2.90 23.91
N GLU A 198 11.53 3.11 24.16
CA GLU A 198 10.66 2.08 24.77
C GLU A 198 10.28 1.01 23.76
N ARG A 199 9.91 1.39 22.51
CA ARG A 199 9.62 0.43 21.45
C ARG A 199 10.80 -0.49 21.17
N ALA A 200 12.02 0.04 21.17
CA ALA A 200 13.24 -0.75 20.99
C ALA A 200 13.43 -1.86 22.07
N LYS A 201 12.81 -1.70 23.25
CA LYS A 201 12.82 -2.71 24.34
C LYS A 201 11.68 -3.73 24.22
N ARG A 202 10.72 -3.49 23.34
CA ARG A 202 9.51 -4.28 23.19
C ARG A 202 9.27 -4.69 21.72
N PRO A 203 10.26 -5.30 21.02
CA PRO A 203 10.06 -5.75 19.65
C PRO A 203 9.03 -6.89 19.61
N GLY A 204 8.17 -6.90 18.61
CA GLY A 204 7.13 -7.90 18.47
C GLY A 204 6.48 -7.92 17.10
N PRO A 205 5.38 -8.67 16.92
CA PRO A 205 4.77 -8.86 15.61
C PRO A 205 3.75 -7.77 15.23
N TYR A 206 3.34 -6.91 16.17
CA TYR A 206 2.24 -5.98 15.92
C TYR A 206 2.73 -4.64 15.38
N PRO A 207 2.20 -4.15 14.25
CA PRO A 207 2.62 -2.89 13.67
C PRO A 207 2.23 -1.70 14.56
N TYR A 208 3.19 -0.80 14.77
CA TYR A 208 3.02 0.47 15.47
C TYR A 208 2.87 1.60 14.46
N HIS A 209 1.66 2.15 14.36
CA HIS A 209 1.30 3.15 13.36
C HIS A 209 1.51 4.58 13.87
N GLY A 210 2.08 5.42 12.99
CA GLY A 210 2.10 6.87 13.10
C GLY A 210 1.12 7.54 12.13
N ALA A 211 1.29 8.84 11.92
CA ALA A 211 0.43 9.62 11.02
C ALA A 211 0.43 9.10 9.57
N ALA A 212 1.56 8.65 9.05
CA ALA A 212 1.73 8.32 7.63
C ALA A 212 2.10 6.85 7.34
N GLY A 213 2.06 5.96 8.34
CA GLY A 213 2.41 4.56 8.15
C GLY A 213 2.94 3.86 9.40
N VAL A 214 3.42 2.63 9.20
CA VAL A 214 4.07 1.83 10.23
C VAL A 214 5.45 2.41 10.52
N MET A 215 5.69 2.74 11.78
CA MET A 215 6.96 3.28 12.28
C MET A 215 7.84 2.20 12.91
N ASP A 216 7.23 1.14 13.46
CA ASP A 216 7.89 0.11 14.24
C ASP A 216 6.98 -1.13 14.40
N HIS A 217 7.48 -2.18 15.08
CA HIS A 217 6.68 -3.33 15.50
C HIS A 217 6.89 -3.58 16.99
N VAL A 218 5.80 -3.87 17.72
CA VAL A 218 5.75 -4.01 19.17
C VAL A 218 5.13 -5.35 19.61
N ASP A 219 5.31 -5.70 20.88
CA ASP A 219 4.91 -6.98 21.47
C ASP A 219 3.43 -7.06 21.89
N GLU A 220 2.73 -5.92 21.89
CA GLU A 220 1.31 -5.82 22.24
C GLU A 220 0.53 -4.99 21.21
N TYR A 221 -0.79 -5.04 21.28
CA TYR A 221 -1.70 -4.27 20.42
C TYR A 221 -2.77 -3.54 21.25
N LEU A 222 -3.30 -2.43 20.72
CA LEU A 222 -4.40 -1.67 21.32
C LEU A 222 -5.73 -1.87 20.60
N PHE A 223 -5.66 -2.16 19.31
CA PHE A 223 -6.83 -2.29 18.44
C PHE A 223 -6.79 -3.63 17.72
N ASP A 224 -7.96 -4.20 17.47
CA ASP A 224 -8.15 -5.38 16.63
C ASP A 224 -9.38 -5.17 15.73
N GLY A 225 -9.29 -5.56 14.47
CA GLY A 225 -10.33 -5.35 13.48
C GLY A 225 -10.00 -4.24 12.46
N ILE A 226 -11.01 -3.80 11.71
CA ILE A 226 -10.86 -2.82 10.62
C ILE A 226 -10.97 -1.41 11.20
N HIS A 227 -9.98 -0.57 10.91
CA HIS A 227 -9.97 0.84 11.31
C HIS A 227 -9.48 1.72 10.16
N LEU A 228 -9.93 2.96 10.16
CA LEU A 228 -9.36 4.03 9.36
C LEU A 228 -8.49 4.89 10.26
N LEU A 229 -7.23 5.06 9.87
CA LEU A 229 -6.34 6.03 10.49
C LEU A 229 -6.29 7.28 9.62
N VAL A 230 -6.45 8.45 10.24
CA VAL A 230 -6.35 9.76 9.58
C VAL A 230 -5.28 10.57 10.27
N GLY A 231 -4.32 11.12 9.54
CA GLY A 231 -3.23 11.91 10.14
C GLY A 231 -3.76 13.08 10.96
N GLU A 232 -3.38 13.13 12.25
CA GLU A 232 -3.75 14.20 13.19
C GLU A 232 -2.69 15.29 13.25
N ASP A 233 -1.40 14.90 13.22
CA ASP A 233 -0.27 15.76 13.53
C ASP A 233 0.94 15.44 12.66
N GLY A 234 1.58 16.46 12.09
CA GLY A 234 2.72 16.36 11.20
C GLY A 234 2.31 16.01 9.76
N SER A 235 2.25 14.74 9.41
CA SER A 235 1.81 14.27 8.08
C SER A 235 0.27 14.16 8.04
N VAL A 236 -0.39 15.28 7.78
CA VAL A 236 -1.86 15.39 7.83
C VAL A 236 -2.47 15.51 6.43
N VAL A 237 -1.84 16.26 5.54
CA VAL A 237 -2.37 16.64 4.22
C VAL A 237 -1.43 16.17 3.12
N GLN A 238 -1.99 15.53 2.11
CA GLN A 238 -1.30 15.20 0.87
C GLN A 238 -1.15 16.44 -0.03
N ASN A 239 -0.27 16.39 -1.02
CA ASN A 239 -0.11 17.46 -2.02
C ASN A 239 -1.40 17.77 -2.80
N THR A 240 -2.35 16.86 -2.78
CA THR A 240 -3.68 17.00 -3.40
C THR A 240 -4.69 17.79 -2.53
N GLY A 241 -4.35 18.10 -1.27
CA GLY A 241 -5.25 18.69 -0.29
C GLY A 241 -6.08 17.66 0.51
N MET A 242 -6.00 16.39 0.15
CA MET A 242 -6.71 15.29 0.82
C MET A 242 -5.97 14.84 2.09
N ALA A 243 -6.68 14.13 2.97
CA ALA A 243 -6.08 13.59 4.19
C ALA A 243 -5.01 12.53 3.89
N VAL A 244 -4.00 12.46 4.74
CA VAL A 244 -3.15 11.28 4.84
C VAL A 244 -3.93 10.22 5.61
N THR A 245 -4.25 9.11 4.95
CA THR A 245 -5.10 8.04 5.48
C THR A 245 -4.40 6.70 5.40
N GLN A 246 -4.74 5.79 6.33
CA GLN A 246 -4.33 4.40 6.31
C GLN A 246 -5.56 3.53 6.61
N TYR A 247 -5.94 2.66 5.67
CA TYR A 247 -6.95 1.63 5.91
C TYR A 247 -6.24 0.40 6.49
N VAL A 248 -6.52 0.08 7.75
CA VAL A 248 -5.79 -0.93 8.52
C VAL A 248 -6.72 -2.00 9.07
N TRP A 249 -6.18 -3.22 9.29
CA TRP A 249 -6.93 -4.34 9.84
C TRP A 249 -6.06 -5.26 10.69
N GLY A 250 -6.72 -6.07 11.52
CA GLY A 250 -6.07 -6.97 12.48
C GLY A 250 -5.54 -6.24 13.70
N LYS A 251 -4.52 -6.81 14.31
CA LYS A 251 -3.96 -6.32 15.58
C LYS A 251 -2.91 -5.26 15.35
N ILE A 252 -3.16 -4.05 15.85
CA ILE A 252 -2.32 -2.87 15.64
C ILE A 252 -2.15 -2.05 16.91
N TRP A 253 -1.09 -1.27 16.97
CA TRP A 253 -0.89 -0.21 17.93
C TRP A 253 -0.85 1.13 17.20
N VAL A 254 -1.52 2.16 17.72
CA VAL A 254 -1.56 3.50 17.09
C VAL A 254 -1.09 4.53 18.11
N ASN A 255 -0.22 5.43 17.67
CA ASN A 255 0.23 6.56 18.47
C ASN A 255 -0.76 7.75 18.41
N ASN A 256 -0.40 8.87 19.04
CA ASN A 256 -1.22 10.09 19.09
C ASN A 256 -1.11 10.99 17.83
N HIS A 257 -0.41 10.57 16.77
CA HIS A 257 -0.28 11.35 15.53
C HIS A 257 -1.30 10.96 14.45
N ALA A 258 -2.17 9.99 14.72
CA ALA A 258 -3.26 9.60 13.83
C ALA A 258 -4.56 9.38 14.60
N HIS A 259 -5.68 9.92 14.11
CA HIS A 259 -7.02 9.56 14.57
C HIS A 259 -7.32 8.11 14.25
N VAL A 260 -8.04 7.42 15.14
CA VAL A 260 -8.48 6.04 14.96
C VAL A 260 -10.00 6.03 14.83
N LEU A 261 -10.48 5.69 13.65
CA LEU A 261 -11.87 5.84 13.27
C LEU A 261 -12.48 4.53 12.77
N GLN A 262 -13.79 4.41 12.92
CA GLN A 262 -14.64 3.46 12.21
C GLN A 262 -15.89 4.18 11.70
N GLY A 263 -16.52 3.65 10.65
CA GLY A 263 -17.85 4.09 10.25
C GLY A 263 -18.88 3.79 11.33
N ALA A 264 -19.92 4.61 11.43
CA ALA A 264 -21.01 4.47 12.40
C ALA A 264 -22.37 4.44 11.72
N GLY A 265 -23.33 3.77 12.33
CA GLY A 265 -24.70 3.65 11.82
C GLY A 265 -24.78 2.88 10.50
N ALA A 266 -25.17 3.58 9.43
CA ALA A 266 -25.26 3.02 8.08
C ALA A 266 -23.98 3.20 7.24
N VAL A 267 -23.08 4.07 7.67
CA VAL A 267 -21.82 4.36 6.98
C VAL A 267 -20.76 3.36 7.39
N SER A 268 -20.19 2.63 6.43
CA SER A 268 -19.13 1.66 6.70
C SER A 268 -17.77 2.35 6.82
N THR A 269 -16.78 1.65 7.42
CA THR A 269 -15.40 2.15 7.52
C THR A 269 -14.78 2.35 6.13
N GLU A 270 -15.14 1.51 5.16
CA GLU A 270 -14.72 1.63 3.77
C GLU A 270 -15.30 2.89 3.09
N GLN A 271 -16.59 3.18 3.37
CA GLN A 271 -17.22 4.41 2.87
C GLN A 271 -16.55 5.65 3.48
N LEU A 272 -16.23 5.62 4.77
CA LEU A 272 -15.51 6.69 5.45
C LEU A 272 -14.08 6.85 4.88
N TYR A 273 -13.36 5.75 4.61
CA TYR A 273 -12.06 5.77 3.95
C TYR A 273 -12.13 6.45 2.59
N LEU A 274 -13.13 6.10 1.77
CA LEU A 274 -13.34 6.69 0.45
C LEU A 274 -13.73 8.17 0.53
N TYR A 275 -14.53 8.57 1.52
CA TYR A 275 -14.86 9.98 1.76
C TYR A 275 -13.60 10.84 1.89
N PHE A 276 -12.63 10.46 2.68
CA PHE A 276 -11.38 11.19 2.86
C PHE A 276 -10.47 11.21 1.62
N HIS A 277 -10.81 10.47 0.57
CA HIS A 277 -10.16 10.57 -0.73
C HIS A 277 -10.76 11.63 -1.65
N PHE A 278 -11.97 12.10 -1.36
CA PHE A 278 -12.68 13.07 -2.19
C PHE A 278 -12.95 14.39 -1.47
N GLU A 279 -13.01 14.39 -0.14
CA GLU A 279 -13.24 15.61 0.64
C GLU A 279 -11.90 16.22 1.08
N PRO A 280 -11.58 17.48 0.68
CA PRO A 280 -10.34 18.12 1.06
C PRO A 280 -10.31 18.47 2.55
N VAL A 281 -9.26 18.05 3.24
CA VAL A 281 -9.05 18.38 4.67
C VAL A 281 -8.24 19.66 4.87
N ALA A 282 -7.57 20.15 3.83
CA ALA A 282 -6.72 21.33 3.92
C ALA A 282 -7.40 22.56 4.57
N PRO A 283 -8.70 22.88 4.32
CA PRO A 283 -9.38 23.99 4.96
C PRO A 283 -9.54 23.83 6.49
N TYR A 284 -9.51 22.60 6.98
CA TYR A 284 -9.72 22.26 8.40
C TYR A 284 -8.41 22.11 9.18
N VAL A 285 -7.25 22.11 8.48
CA VAL A 285 -5.94 21.96 9.09
C VAL A 285 -5.45 23.31 9.63
N THR A 286 -4.83 23.27 10.78
CA THR A 286 -4.20 24.43 11.44
C THR A 286 -2.71 24.19 11.67
N GLY A 287 -1.95 25.24 11.98
CA GLY A 287 -0.51 25.14 12.26
C GLY A 287 0.35 25.25 11.00
N ALA A 288 1.01 26.40 10.80
CA ALA A 288 1.85 26.64 9.62
C ALA A 288 3.16 25.84 9.64
N VAL A 289 3.72 25.57 10.82
CA VAL A 289 4.99 24.83 10.98
C VAL A 289 4.73 23.34 11.20
N GLN A 290 3.71 23.01 11.98
CA GLN A 290 3.29 21.66 12.25
C GLN A 290 1.79 21.54 11.94
N PRO A 291 1.43 21.03 10.76
CA PRO A 291 0.03 20.85 10.38
C PRO A 291 -0.70 19.95 11.37
N LYS A 292 -1.91 20.37 11.78
CA LYS A 292 -2.75 19.62 12.69
C LYS A 292 -4.22 19.63 12.26
N LEU A 293 -4.82 18.46 12.14
CA LEU A 293 -6.25 18.24 12.00
C LEU A 293 -6.80 17.79 13.35
N SER A 294 -7.42 18.69 14.11
CA SER A 294 -8.01 18.30 15.39
C SER A 294 -9.33 17.54 15.19
N GLN A 295 -9.67 16.67 16.12
CA GLN A 295 -10.94 15.93 16.13
C GLN A 295 -12.17 16.86 15.94
N GLY A 296 -12.21 18.00 16.63
CA GLY A 296 -13.33 18.94 16.51
C GLY A 296 -13.45 19.53 15.10
N ARG A 297 -12.34 19.82 14.43
CA ARG A 297 -12.35 20.33 13.05
C ARG A 297 -12.68 19.24 12.03
N MET A 298 -12.21 18.02 12.26
CA MET A 298 -12.57 16.87 11.45
C MET A 298 -14.06 16.55 11.57
N ASN A 299 -14.61 16.58 12.78
CA ASN A 299 -16.00 16.21 13.02
C ASN A 299 -17.01 17.12 12.30
N VAL A 300 -16.68 18.39 12.06
CA VAL A 300 -17.59 19.35 11.39
C VAL A 300 -17.44 19.38 9.87
N MET A 301 -16.58 18.54 9.29
CA MET A 301 -16.45 18.45 7.83
C MET A 301 -17.78 18.02 7.21
N PRO A 302 -18.19 18.61 6.06
CA PRO A 302 -19.47 18.32 5.45
C PRO A 302 -19.50 16.93 4.84
N PHE A 303 -20.59 16.23 5.00
CA PHE A 303 -20.82 14.90 4.45
C PHE A 303 -22.20 14.87 3.79
N VAL A 304 -22.23 14.61 2.48
CA VAL A 304 -23.48 14.40 1.75
C VAL A 304 -24.03 13.02 2.08
N TYR A 305 -25.08 13.01 2.90
CA TYR A 305 -25.69 11.79 3.41
C TYR A 305 -26.93 11.40 2.59
N GLY A 306 -26.83 10.29 1.88
CA GLY A 306 -27.91 9.74 1.03
C GLY A 306 -28.98 8.93 1.76
N GLY A 307 -28.97 8.97 3.10
CA GLY A 307 -29.81 8.14 3.95
C GLY A 307 -29.27 6.72 4.15
N ASP A 308 -29.83 6.05 5.16
CA ASP A 308 -29.39 4.71 5.61
C ASP A 308 -29.40 3.67 4.49
N ALA A 309 -30.45 3.68 3.65
CA ALA A 309 -30.62 2.68 2.61
C ALA A 309 -29.52 2.75 1.54
N VAL A 310 -29.18 3.94 1.07
CA VAL A 310 -28.11 4.17 0.08
C VAL A 310 -26.74 3.84 0.68
N CYS A 311 -26.44 4.31 1.89
CA CYS A 311 -25.17 4.03 2.56
C CYS A 311 -24.97 2.54 2.82
N ARG A 312 -26.02 1.81 3.29
CA ARG A 312 -25.94 0.36 3.45
C ARG A 312 -25.82 -0.37 2.12
N ALA A 313 -26.50 0.07 1.05
CA ALA A 313 -26.35 -0.51 -0.28
C ALA A 313 -24.93 -0.34 -0.80
N PHE A 314 -24.36 0.85 -0.66
CA PHE A 314 -22.96 1.13 -1.00
C PHE A 314 -22.01 0.21 -0.21
N GLY A 315 -22.14 0.19 1.11
CA GLY A 315 -21.31 -0.64 1.98
C GLY A 315 -21.37 -2.13 1.58
N ARG A 316 -22.57 -2.67 1.28
CA ARG A 316 -22.71 -4.06 0.80
C ARG A 316 -22.01 -4.28 -0.55
N THR A 317 -22.05 -3.31 -1.45
CA THR A 317 -21.44 -3.42 -2.79
C THR A 317 -19.91 -3.44 -2.71
N VAL A 318 -19.31 -2.56 -1.90
CA VAL A 318 -17.84 -2.47 -1.81
C VAL A 318 -17.22 -3.49 -0.85
N LYS A 319 -17.98 -4.02 0.10
CA LYS A 319 -17.49 -4.97 1.11
C LYS A 319 -16.69 -6.14 0.53
N PRO A 320 -17.17 -6.91 -0.48
CA PRO A 320 -16.40 -8.02 -1.04
C PRO A 320 -15.10 -7.56 -1.73
N TRP A 321 -15.07 -6.34 -2.27
CA TRP A 321 -13.86 -5.78 -2.87
C TRP A 321 -12.78 -5.49 -1.81
N PHE A 322 -13.18 -4.90 -0.69
CA PHE A 322 -12.26 -4.66 0.42
C PHE A 322 -11.87 -5.95 1.16
N GLU A 323 -12.74 -6.94 1.27
CA GLU A 323 -12.39 -8.27 1.77
C GLU A 323 -11.32 -8.92 0.90
N ARG A 324 -11.47 -8.86 -0.42
CA ARG A 324 -10.48 -9.39 -1.36
C ARG A 324 -9.18 -8.59 -1.33
N LEU A 325 -9.25 -7.26 -1.20
CA LEU A 325 -8.09 -6.38 -1.06
C LEU A 325 -7.27 -6.76 0.18
N ARG A 326 -7.91 -6.93 1.34
CA ARG A 326 -7.23 -7.35 2.57
C ARG A 326 -6.59 -8.73 2.42
N ALA A 327 -7.31 -9.70 1.89
CA ALA A 327 -6.78 -11.04 1.65
C ALA A 327 -5.58 -11.02 0.71
N ALA A 328 -5.63 -10.22 -0.37
CA ALA A 328 -4.52 -10.06 -1.31
C ALA A 328 -3.30 -9.40 -0.64
N ALA A 329 -3.50 -8.39 0.20
CA ALA A 329 -2.42 -7.74 0.92
C ALA A 329 -1.77 -8.66 1.97
N ASP A 330 -2.57 -9.47 2.68
CA ASP A 330 -2.06 -10.48 3.62
C ASP A 330 -1.28 -11.57 2.88
N GLU A 331 -1.77 -12.03 1.72
CA GLU A 331 -1.05 -12.99 0.87
C GLU A 331 0.29 -12.40 0.34
N VAL A 332 0.31 -11.12 -0.05
CA VAL A 332 1.55 -10.43 -0.45
C VAL A 332 2.57 -10.44 0.69
N ARG A 333 2.14 -10.18 1.93
CA ARG A 333 3.02 -10.22 3.09
C ARG A 333 3.61 -11.62 3.29
N THR A 334 2.76 -12.64 3.35
CA THR A 334 3.16 -14.04 3.54
C THR A 334 4.11 -14.51 2.45
N LEU A 335 3.79 -14.25 1.18
CA LEU A 335 4.63 -14.62 0.03
C LEU A 335 5.97 -13.87 0.04
N SER A 336 6.00 -12.59 0.45
CA SER A 336 7.23 -11.81 0.56
C SER A 336 8.15 -12.38 1.65
N GLU A 337 7.61 -12.68 2.82
CA GLU A 337 8.35 -13.32 3.93
C GLU A 337 8.88 -14.70 3.51
N LEU A 338 8.04 -15.51 2.85
CA LEU A 338 8.43 -16.81 2.33
C LEU A 338 9.56 -16.70 1.31
N ARG A 339 9.42 -15.83 0.31
CA ARG A 339 10.47 -15.56 -0.71
C ARG A 339 11.78 -15.17 -0.03
N ASP A 340 11.75 -14.24 0.90
CA ASP A 340 12.94 -13.69 1.56
C ASP A 340 13.62 -14.74 2.46
N ALA A 341 12.86 -15.64 3.07
CA ALA A 341 13.38 -16.75 3.85
C ALA A 341 13.96 -17.88 2.98
N LEU A 342 13.34 -18.18 1.85
CA LEU A 342 13.77 -19.26 0.94
C LEU A 342 14.96 -18.87 0.06
N LEU A 343 14.99 -17.61 -0.41
CA LEU A 343 15.96 -17.13 -1.40
C LEU A 343 17.43 -17.46 -1.02
N PRO A 344 17.96 -17.10 0.14
CA PRO A 344 19.36 -17.37 0.47
C PRO A 344 19.69 -18.87 0.53
N LYS A 345 18.76 -19.68 1.05
CA LYS A 345 18.94 -21.12 1.23
C LYS A 345 18.88 -21.89 -0.10
N LEU A 346 18.05 -21.44 -1.01
CA LEU A 346 17.90 -22.01 -2.34
C LEU A 346 19.10 -21.67 -3.22
N ILE A 347 19.56 -20.43 -3.21
CA ILE A 347 20.73 -19.99 -3.99
C ILE A 347 22.01 -20.64 -3.48
N SER A 348 22.19 -20.80 -2.17
CA SER A 348 23.34 -21.50 -1.59
C SER A 348 23.31 -23.02 -1.82
N GLY A 349 22.14 -23.62 -2.07
CA GLY A 349 21.94 -25.06 -2.15
C GLY A 349 21.77 -25.74 -0.79
N GLU A 350 21.61 -24.97 0.29
CA GLU A 350 21.30 -25.49 1.64
C GLU A 350 19.90 -26.15 1.67
N LEU A 351 18.95 -25.58 0.96
CA LEU A 351 17.59 -26.11 0.82
C LEU A 351 17.37 -26.66 -0.60
N ARG A 352 16.84 -27.88 -0.70
CA ARG A 352 16.48 -28.47 -1.99
C ARG A 352 15.13 -27.97 -2.46
N LEU A 353 14.94 -27.87 -3.77
CA LEU A 353 13.71 -27.36 -4.38
C LEU A 353 12.45 -28.10 -3.90
N LYS A 354 12.46 -29.45 -3.86
CA LYS A 354 11.35 -30.27 -3.39
C LYS A 354 10.89 -29.96 -1.95
N ASP A 355 11.82 -29.54 -1.11
CA ASP A 355 11.49 -29.18 0.26
C ASP A 355 10.95 -27.75 0.35
N ALA A 356 11.44 -26.85 -0.51
CA ALA A 356 10.91 -25.51 -0.67
C ALA A 356 9.47 -25.49 -1.24
N GLU A 357 9.18 -26.34 -2.21
CA GLU A 357 7.82 -26.50 -2.78
C GLU A 357 6.83 -26.91 -1.71
N LYS A 358 7.16 -27.89 -0.85
CA LYS A 358 6.31 -28.30 0.29
C LYS A 358 6.09 -27.18 1.31
N ILE A 359 7.10 -26.32 1.51
CA ILE A 359 6.96 -25.15 2.41
C ILE A 359 6.02 -24.12 1.78
N ALA A 360 6.18 -23.86 0.47
CA ALA A 360 5.34 -22.92 -0.25
C ALA A 360 3.86 -23.38 -0.31
N GLU A 361 3.61 -24.67 -0.57
CA GLU A 361 2.26 -25.26 -0.56
C GLU A 361 1.55 -25.14 0.79
N ARG A 362 2.29 -25.17 1.90
CA ARG A 362 1.72 -25.01 3.25
C ARG A 362 1.45 -23.56 3.63
N ALA A 363 2.08 -22.61 2.95
CA ALA A 363 1.96 -21.19 3.21
C ALA A 363 0.91 -20.49 2.30
N ALA A 364 0.51 -21.16 1.21
CA ALA A 364 -0.54 -20.72 0.28
C ALA A 364 -1.93 -21.15 0.75
#